data_49d191659fb88cdc542001c43e01551a
#
_entry.id   49d191659fb88cdc542001c43e01551a
#
_cell.length_a   1.000
_cell.length_b   1.000
_cell.length_c   1.000
_cell.angle_alpha   90.00
_cell.angle_beta   90.00
_cell.angle_gamma   90.00
#
_symmetry.space_group_name_H-M   'P 1'
#
loop_
_entity.id
_entity.type
_entity.pdbx_description
1 polymer ?
#
loop_
_entity_poly.entity_id
_entity_poly.type
_entity_poly.pdbx_seq_one_letter_code
_entity_poly.pdbx_strand_id
1 'polypeptide(L)'
;YKCNPGLVIQSEVSTPVNAPAAARVLEVGNNEEIGDYVVLDLGNDYTVTCGQLKEIAAVQGEYLEAGQLLGYVAEPTKYYTIEGSNIFLEMRHGDKTVDPLDYLE
;
A
#
# COMPACT_ATOMS: atom_id res chain seq x y z
N TYR A 1 -12.34 -10.51 -17.50
CA TYR A 1 -11.61 -9.29 -17.19
C TYR A 1 -11.95 -8.79 -15.79
N LYS A 2 -10.96 -8.47 -15.04
CA LYS A 2 -11.13 -7.98 -13.68
C LYS A 2 -10.68 -6.52 -13.60
N CYS A 3 -11.57 -5.67 -13.14
CA CYS A 3 -11.22 -4.27 -12.93
C CYS A 3 -10.39 -4.16 -11.65
N ASN A 4 -9.18 -3.66 -11.77
CA ASN A 4 -8.30 -3.48 -10.62
C ASN A 4 -8.32 -2.01 -10.21
N PRO A 5 -8.93 -1.67 -9.06
CA PRO A 5 -9.04 -0.28 -8.65
C PRO A 5 -7.73 0.30 -8.13
N GLY A 6 -6.73 -0.55 -7.90
CA GLY A 6 -5.46 -0.10 -7.36
C GLY A 6 -4.49 0.32 -8.43
N LEU A 7 -3.46 1.01 -8.00
CA LEU A 7 -2.34 1.43 -8.84
C LEU A 7 -1.18 0.47 -8.59
N VAL A 8 -0.54 0.01 -9.65
CA VAL A 8 0.61 -0.89 -9.55
C VAL A 8 1.84 -0.11 -9.98
N ILE A 9 2.79 0.05 -9.06
CA ILE A 9 4.00 0.82 -9.31
C ILE A 9 5.18 -0.13 -9.32
N GLN A 10 5.87 -0.24 -10.46
CA GLN A 10 7.03 -1.11 -10.56
C GLN A 10 8.14 -0.64 -9.64
N SER A 11 8.73 -1.57 -8.91
CA SER A 11 9.82 -1.31 -7.99
C SER A 11 10.63 -2.58 -7.81
N GLU A 12 11.91 -2.45 -7.53
CA GLU A 12 12.75 -3.61 -7.31
C GLU A 12 12.51 -4.20 -5.93
N VAL A 13 12.64 -5.52 -5.83
CA VAL A 13 12.50 -6.24 -4.56
C VAL A 13 13.48 -5.63 -3.54
N SER A 14 13.00 -5.50 -2.31
CA SER A 14 13.75 -4.95 -1.17
C SER A 14 13.95 -3.44 -1.20
N THR A 15 13.30 -2.73 -2.13
CA THR A 15 13.29 -1.28 -2.10
C THR A 15 12.46 -0.81 -0.90
N PRO A 16 12.95 0.14 -0.10
CA PRO A 16 12.16 0.64 1.04
C PRO A 16 10.90 1.34 0.56
N VAL A 17 9.80 1.11 1.29
CA VAL A 17 8.52 1.75 1.03
C VAL A 17 8.17 2.59 2.25
N ASN A 18 7.96 3.87 2.03
CA ASN A 18 7.73 4.82 3.10
C ASN A 18 6.30 5.33 3.06
N ALA A 19 5.82 5.81 4.21
CA ALA A 19 4.47 6.36 4.29
C ALA A 19 4.35 7.57 3.36
N PRO A 20 3.32 7.61 2.49
CA PRO A 20 3.17 8.72 1.55
C PRO A 20 2.72 10.01 2.22
N ALA A 21 2.14 9.90 3.40
CA ALA A 21 1.66 11.05 4.16
C ALA A 21 1.55 10.63 5.62
N ALA A 22 1.36 11.61 6.50
CA ALA A 22 1.09 11.32 7.91
C ALA A 22 -0.19 10.50 8.01
N ALA A 23 -0.18 9.43 8.79
CA ALA A 23 -1.30 8.51 8.83
C ALA A 23 -1.28 7.66 10.09
N ARG A 24 -2.44 7.07 10.41
CA ARG A 24 -2.52 6.06 11.46
C ARG A 24 -2.64 4.70 10.79
N VAL A 25 -1.94 3.70 11.33
CA VAL A 25 -1.99 2.35 10.79
C VAL A 25 -3.28 1.68 11.29
N LEU A 26 -4.21 1.44 10.36
CA LEU A 26 -5.48 0.80 10.69
C LEU A 26 -5.34 -0.70 10.75
N GLU A 27 -4.55 -1.27 9.85
CA GLU A 27 -4.46 -2.72 9.74
C GLU A 27 -3.13 -3.12 9.11
N VAL A 28 -2.57 -4.22 9.59
CA VAL A 28 -1.43 -4.89 8.97
C VAL A 28 -1.88 -6.33 8.74
N GLY A 29 -1.82 -6.80 7.51
CA GLY A 29 -2.33 -8.12 7.20
C GLY A 29 -1.66 -8.75 6.00
N ASN A 30 -2.25 -9.87 5.57
CA ASN A 30 -1.73 -10.65 4.45
C ASN A 30 -2.90 -11.28 3.72
N ASN A 31 -2.87 -11.24 2.39
CA ASN A 31 -3.80 -12.02 1.60
C ASN A 31 -3.13 -12.54 0.33
N GLU A 32 -3.82 -13.42 -0.38
CA GLU A 32 -3.21 -14.08 -1.54
C GLU A 32 -2.97 -13.13 -2.70
N GLU A 33 -3.79 -12.10 -2.82
CA GLU A 33 -3.75 -11.24 -4.00
C GLU A 33 -2.64 -10.20 -3.89
N ILE A 34 -2.55 -9.52 -2.75
CA ILE A 34 -1.58 -8.42 -2.60
C ILE A 34 -0.50 -8.69 -1.56
N GLY A 35 -0.41 -9.93 -1.06
CA GLY A 35 0.64 -10.29 -0.10
C GLY A 35 0.50 -9.55 1.21
N ASP A 36 1.62 -9.21 1.82
CA ASP A 36 1.61 -8.42 3.04
C ASP A 36 1.21 -6.99 2.71
N TYR A 37 0.29 -6.45 3.51
CA TYR A 37 -0.23 -5.11 3.23
C TYR A 37 -0.42 -4.32 4.50
N VAL A 38 -0.50 -2.99 4.33
CA VAL A 38 -0.77 -2.05 5.40
C VAL A 38 -1.90 -1.13 4.95
N VAL A 39 -2.88 -0.90 5.81
CA VAL A 39 -3.95 0.06 5.55
C VAL A 39 -3.72 1.27 6.43
N LEU A 40 -3.67 2.45 5.81
CA LEU A 40 -3.37 3.70 6.49
C LEU A 40 -4.58 4.63 6.44
N ASP A 41 -4.85 5.31 7.56
CA ASP A 41 -5.89 6.33 7.67
C ASP A 41 -5.22 7.69 7.54
N LEU A 42 -5.52 8.39 6.46
CA LEU A 42 -4.96 9.70 6.17
C LEU A 42 -5.79 10.85 6.76
N GLY A 43 -6.95 10.53 7.33
CA GLY A 43 -7.88 11.55 7.81
C GLY A 43 -8.91 11.90 6.75
N ASN A 44 -9.98 12.58 7.16
CA ASN A 44 -11.04 13.07 6.28
C ASN A 44 -11.65 11.95 5.41
N ASP A 45 -11.76 10.73 5.96
CA ASP A 45 -12.29 9.56 5.27
C ASP A 45 -11.40 9.05 4.15
N TYR A 46 -10.14 9.49 4.07
CA TYR A 46 -9.20 8.96 3.10
C TYR A 46 -8.40 7.82 3.72
N THR A 47 -8.32 6.69 3.01
CA THR A 47 -7.49 5.57 3.41
C THR A 47 -6.65 5.11 2.24
N VAL A 48 -5.48 4.53 2.54
CA VAL A 48 -4.57 3.99 1.53
C VAL A 48 -4.18 2.59 1.94
N THR A 49 -4.26 1.64 0.99
CA THR A 49 -3.77 0.28 1.18
C THR A 49 -2.50 0.14 0.34
N CYS A 50 -1.41 -0.24 0.99
CA CYS A 50 -0.13 -0.52 0.32
C CYS A 50 0.12 -2.01 0.43
N GLY A 51 0.23 -2.69 -0.70
CA GLY A 51 0.38 -4.14 -0.74
C GLY A 51 1.65 -4.58 -1.43
N GLN A 52 1.86 -5.90 -1.46
CA GLN A 52 3.04 -6.55 -2.02
C GLN A 52 4.31 -6.13 -1.32
N LEU A 53 4.24 -6.09 0.01
CA LEU A 53 5.33 -5.70 0.89
C LEU A 53 5.92 -6.91 1.59
N LYS A 54 7.08 -6.72 2.21
CA LYS A 54 7.68 -7.69 3.12
C LYS A 54 8.34 -6.92 4.26
N GLU A 55 8.60 -7.64 5.36
CA GLU A 55 9.32 -7.08 6.52
C GLU A 55 8.67 -5.77 6.95
N ILE A 56 7.35 -5.81 7.14
CA ILE A 56 6.58 -4.62 7.49
C ILE A 56 7.05 -4.11 8.85
N ALA A 57 7.44 -2.84 8.88
CA ALA A 57 7.89 -2.17 10.09
C ALA A 57 6.76 -1.47 10.83
N ALA A 58 5.63 -1.24 10.17
CA ALA A 58 4.49 -0.54 10.77
C ALA A 58 3.74 -1.47 11.70
N VAL A 59 3.16 -0.90 12.76
CA VAL A 59 2.41 -1.64 13.76
C VAL A 59 1.00 -1.08 13.81
N GLN A 60 0.01 -1.98 13.86
CA GLN A 60 -1.39 -1.58 13.92
C GLN A 60 -1.62 -0.64 15.09
N GLY A 61 -2.32 0.46 14.82
CA GLY A 61 -2.60 1.48 15.83
C GLY A 61 -1.56 2.57 15.94
N GLU A 62 -0.42 2.39 15.29
CA GLU A 62 0.68 3.35 15.35
C GLU A 62 0.38 4.57 14.47
N TYR A 63 0.87 5.73 14.90
CA TYR A 63 0.81 6.93 14.06
C TYR A 63 2.15 7.10 13.34
N LEU A 64 2.09 7.31 12.03
CA LEU A 64 3.28 7.48 11.20
C LEU A 64 3.35 8.90 10.66
N GLU A 65 4.56 9.40 10.52
CA GLU A 65 4.78 10.66 9.82
C GLU A 65 5.11 10.36 8.36
N ALA A 66 4.89 11.36 7.50
CA ALA A 66 5.23 11.21 6.10
C ALA A 66 6.70 10.83 5.97
N GLY A 67 6.99 9.85 5.11
CA GLY A 67 8.35 9.38 4.90
C GLY A 67 8.82 8.30 5.86
N GLN A 68 8.03 7.95 6.87
CA GLN A 68 8.42 6.92 7.81
C GLN A 68 8.31 5.54 7.15
N LEU A 69 9.23 4.64 7.47
CA LEU A 69 9.31 3.34 6.82
C LEU A 69 8.09 2.48 7.11
N LEU A 70 7.48 1.93 6.05
CA LEU A 70 6.41 0.95 6.15
C LEU A 70 6.93 -0.47 6.05
N GLY A 71 7.83 -0.72 5.12
CA GLY A 71 8.34 -2.03 4.83
C GLY A 71 9.16 -1.99 3.57
N TYR A 72 9.24 -3.11 2.87
CA TYR A 72 10.06 -3.24 1.67
C TYR A 72 9.26 -3.91 0.58
N VAL A 73 9.64 -3.69 -0.67
CA VAL A 73 8.99 -4.32 -1.82
C VAL A 73 9.28 -5.82 -1.78
N ALA A 74 8.22 -6.63 -1.83
CA ALA A 74 8.32 -8.08 -1.87
C ALA A 74 8.36 -8.58 -3.31
N GLU A 75 8.63 -9.88 -3.48
CA GLU A 75 8.43 -10.51 -4.76
C GLU A 75 6.93 -10.54 -5.05
N PRO A 76 6.54 -10.43 -6.34
CA PRO A 76 5.11 -10.32 -6.65
C PRO A 76 4.38 -11.61 -6.33
N THR A 77 3.11 -11.46 -5.91
CA THR A 77 2.24 -12.62 -5.76
C THR A 77 1.91 -13.18 -7.15
N LYS A 78 1.31 -14.37 -7.19
CA LYS A 78 0.97 -14.98 -8.47
C LYS A 78 -0.01 -14.14 -9.29
N TYR A 79 -0.71 -13.24 -8.67
CA TYR A 79 -1.67 -12.35 -9.36
C TYR A 79 -0.99 -11.17 -10.07
N TYR A 80 0.29 -10.94 -9.79
CA TYR A 80 1.01 -9.79 -10.32
C TYR A 80 2.35 -10.16 -10.96
N THR A 81 2.54 -11.45 -11.30
CA THR A 81 3.83 -11.88 -11.83
C THR A 81 4.15 -11.29 -13.20
N ILE A 82 3.12 -10.95 -13.97
CA ILE A 82 3.34 -10.36 -15.30
C ILE A 82 3.91 -8.95 -15.15
N GLU A 83 3.47 -8.23 -14.12
CA GLU A 83 3.96 -6.87 -13.85
C GLU A 83 5.37 -6.85 -13.28
N GLY A 84 5.87 -7.99 -12.81
CA GLY A 84 7.14 -8.03 -12.10
C GLY A 84 6.99 -7.53 -10.68
N SER A 85 8.12 -7.25 -10.01
CA SER A 85 8.06 -6.74 -8.65
C SER A 85 7.48 -5.33 -8.65
N ASN A 86 6.58 -5.06 -7.70
CA ASN A 86 5.81 -3.83 -7.71
C ASN A 86 5.18 -3.59 -6.36
N ILE A 87 4.65 -2.38 -6.17
CA ILE A 87 3.86 -1.99 -5.01
C ILE A 87 2.42 -1.86 -5.47
N PHE A 88 1.50 -2.48 -4.73
CA PHE A 88 0.07 -2.25 -4.95
C PHE A 88 -0.36 -1.07 -4.09
N LEU A 89 -1.08 -0.12 -4.67
CA LEU A 89 -1.52 1.07 -3.97
C LEU A 89 -2.97 1.34 -4.32
N GLU A 90 -3.84 1.33 -3.30
CA GLU A 90 -5.25 1.64 -3.49
C GLU A 90 -5.65 2.73 -2.51
N MET A 91 -6.27 3.79 -3.01
CA MET A 91 -6.75 4.87 -2.17
C MET A 91 -8.27 4.93 -2.22
N ARG A 92 -8.88 5.17 -1.08
CA ARG A 92 -10.33 5.30 -0.98
C ARG A 92 -10.70 6.58 -0.25
N HIS A 93 -11.83 7.13 -0.64
CA HIS A 93 -12.47 8.22 0.08
C HIS A 93 -13.86 7.73 0.47
N GLY A 94 -14.03 7.39 1.74
CA GLY A 94 -15.25 6.70 2.17
C GLY A 94 -15.35 5.36 1.47
N ASP A 95 -16.46 5.14 0.78
CA ASP A 95 -16.70 3.88 0.06
C ASP A 95 -16.18 3.89 -1.37
N LYS A 96 -15.61 5.00 -1.84
CA LYS A 96 -15.23 5.13 -3.24
C LYS A 96 -13.73 5.00 -3.40
N THR A 97 -13.31 4.26 -4.43
CA THR A 97 -11.91 4.21 -4.83
C THR A 97 -11.59 5.48 -5.60
N VAL A 98 -10.47 6.11 -5.27
CA VAL A 98 -10.01 7.32 -5.94
C VAL A 98 -8.61 7.10 -6.47
N ASP A 99 -8.17 7.94 -7.40
CA ASP A 99 -6.84 7.83 -8.00
C ASP A 99 -5.80 8.38 -7.02
N PRO A 100 -4.87 7.54 -6.54
CA PRO A 100 -3.86 8.02 -5.60
C PRO A 100 -3.00 9.15 -6.16
N LEU A 101 -2.81 9.19 -7.46
CA LEU A 101 -1.97 10.21 -8.07
C LEU A 101 -2.56 11.61 -7.92
N ASP A 102 -3.86 11.71 -7.69
CA ASP A 102 -4.51 13.01 -7.49
C ASP A 102 -4.29 13.55 -6.08
N TYR A 103 -3.87 12.69 -5.13
CA TYR A 103 -3.86 13.04 -3.71
C TYR A 103 -2.51 12.87 -3.04
N LEU A 104 -1.58 12.12 -3.63
CA LEU A 104 -0.33 11.74 -2.98
C LEU A 104 0.90 12.25 -3.72
N GLU A 105 0.81 13.37 -4.30
CA GLU A 105 1.98 13.93 -4.97
C GLU A 105 3.07 14.34 -4.04
#